data_85ca4a102cba23fd7e57e3edd6731f2e
#
_entry.id   85ca4a102cba23fd7e57e3edd6731f2e
#
_cell.length_a   1.000
_cell.length_b   1.000
_cell.length_c   1.000
_cell.angle_alpha   90.00
_cell.angle_beta   90.00
_cell.angle_gamma   90.00
#
_symmetry.space_group_name_H-M   'P 1'
#
loop_
_entity.id
_entity.type
_entity.pdbx_description
1 polymer ?
#
loop_
_entity_poly.entity_id
_entity_poly.type
_entity_poly.pdbx_seq_one_letter_code
_entity_poly.pdbx_strand_id
1 'polypeptide(L)'
;MAAAFAACMAMVAAFNHLPPKALPQIQAAEGGRNGIAHSNANGSVDYGVMQINSLWVPALAHSTGWTETAVRIHLMYDPCFNIAAAGAILRRNLIETHGDLRRALGVYHSHKPSLNQAYRTRETSAAVRMFTHPDPTLPPLPSAVLPPAPETQAPP
;
A
#
# COMPACT_ATOMS: atom_id res chain seq x y z
N MET A 1 9.85 14.90 11.71
CA MET A 1 9.36 14.16 10.55
C MET A 1 8.66 12.85 10.95
N ALA A 2 9.23 12.02 11.82
CA ALA A 2 8.58 10.76 12.24
C ALA A 2 7.18 10.92 12.86
N ALA A 3 6.95 11.96 13.67
CA ALA A 3 5.65 12.21 14.31
C ALA A 3 4.54 12.57 13.31
N ALA A 4 4.87 13.32 12.25
CA ALA A 4 3.90 13.67 11.19
C ALA A 4 3.46 12.45 10.40
N PHE A 5 4.37 11.55 10.07
CA PHE A 5 4.04 10.30 9.38
C PHE A 5 3.18 9.38 10.26
N ALA A 6 3.48 9.30 11.55
CA ALA A 6 2.69 8.50 12.49
C ALA A 6 1.22 8.96 12.55
N ALA A 7 0.98 10.27 12.59
CA ALA A 7 -0.38 10.82 12.58
C ALA A 7 -1.13 10.49 11.28
N CYS A 8 -0.49 10.68 10.11
CA CYS A 8 -1.08 10.29 8.83
C CYS A 8 -1.38 8.78 8.77
N MET A 9 -0.44 7.94 9.22
CA MET A 9 -0.64 6.49 9.22
C MET A 9 -1.80 6.07 10.13
N ALA A 10 -1.91 6.65 11.32
CA ALA A 10 -2.99 6.35 12.24
C ALA A 10 -4.36 6.73 11.66
N MET A 11 -4.46 7.94 11.09
CA MET A 11 -5.70 8.42 10.46
C MET A 11 -6.09 7.56 9.25
N VAL A 12 -5.14 7.25 8.38
CA VAL A 12 -5.36 6.43 7.19
C VAL A 12 -5.73 4.99 7.55
N ALA A 13 -5.08 4.42 8.56
CA ALA A 13 -5.42 3.09 9.05
C ALA A 13 -6.86 3.05 9.60
N ALA A 14 -7.25 4.02 10.42
CA ALA A 14 -8.61 4.12 10.94
C ALA A 14 -9.63 4.27 9.82
N PHE A 15 -9.39 5.18 8.87
CA PHE A 15 -10.29 5.43 7.73
C PHE A 15 -10.49 4.19 6.85
N ASN A 16 -9.43 3.41 6.63
CA ASN A 16 -9.46 2.19 5.80
C ASN A 16 -9.75 0.92 6.60
N HIS A 17 -10.08 1.01 7.88
CA HIS A 17 -10.29 -0.15 8.77
C HIS A 17 -9.11 -1.14 8.74
N LEU A 18 -7.90 -0.60 8.77
CA LEU A 18 -6.67 -1.38 8.81
C LEU A 18 -6.17 -1.53 10.26
N PRO A 19 -5.46 -2.61 10.57
CA PRO A 19 -4.75 -2.70 11.84
C PRO A 19 -3.78 -1.52 12.01
N PRO A 20 -3.71 -0.89 13.18
CA PRO A 20 -2.94 0.35 13.38
C PRO A 20 -1.46 0.26 13.03
N LYS A 21 -0.89 -0.95 13.12
CA LYS A 21 0.53 -1.20 12.82
C LYS A 21 0.80 -1.61 11.37
N ALA A 22 -0.23 -1.83 10.54
CA ALA A 22 -0.04 -2.31 9.17
C ALA A 22 0.77 -1.33 8.29
N LEU A 23 0.42 -0.05 8.31
CA LEU A 23 1.12 0.97 7.52
C LEU A 23 2.55 1.24 8.04
N PRO A 24 2.79 1.40 9.36
CA PRO A 24 4.15 1.48 9.89
C PRO A 24 5.03 0.29 9.48
N GLN A 25 4.48 -0.90 9.43
CA GLN A 25 5.20 -2.10 9.06
C GLN A 25 5.57 -2.13 7.58
N ILE A 26 4.65 -1.76 6.69
CA ILE A 26 4.94 -1.59 5.26
C ILE A 26 6.08 -0.57 5.08
N GLN A 27 5.97 0.61 5.72
CA GLN A 27 6.98 1.66 5.60
C GLN A 27 8.37 1.18 6.07
N ALA A 28 8.42 0.42 7.16
CA ALA A 28 9.67 -0.15 7.65
C ALA A 28 10.26 -1.20 6.70
N ALA A 29 9.42 -2.01 6.05
CA ALA A 29 9.84 -3.03 5.10
C ALA A 29 10.30 -2.43 3.77
N GLU A 30 9.59 -1.43 3.26
CA GLU A 30 9.91 -0.76 1.99
C GLU A 30 11.10 0.20 2.10
N GLY A 31 11.32 0.79 3.27
CA GLY A 31 12.44 1.71 3.53
C GLY A 31 12.37 3.01 2.74
N GLY A 32 11.22 3.36 2.21
CA GLY A 32 11.01 4.56 1.41
C GLY A 32 11.15 5.87 2.20
N ARG A 33 11.40 6.96 1.49
CA ARG A 33 11.56 8.30 2.05
C ARG A 33 10.82 9.32 1.18
N ASN A 34 10.51 10.46 1.77
CA ASN A 34 9.95 11.58 1.01
C ASN A 34 10.94 12.08 -0.06
N GLY A 35 10.45 12.36 -1.26
CA GLY A 35 11.26 12.85 -2.37
C GLY A 35 12.02 11.78 -3.14
N ILE A 36 11.83 10.49 -2.84
CA ILE A 36 12.50 9.39 -3.53
C ILE A 36 11.60 8.79 -4.60
N ALA A 37 12.22 8.48 -5.74
CA ALA A 37 11.69 7.60 -6.78
C ALA A 37 12.73 6.51 -7.08
N HIS A 38 12.34 5.25 -7.03
CA HIS A 38 13.19 4.09 -7.30
C HIS A 38 12.74 3.38 -8.56
N SER A 39 13.63 3.29 -9.55
CA SER A 39 13.34 2.60 -10.82
C SER A 39 13.56 1.10 -10.68
N ASN A 40 12.59 0.32 -11.12
CA ASN A 40 12.63 -1.14 -11.14
C ASN A 40 13.12 -1.67 -12.48
N ALA A 41 13.66 -2.89 -12.51
CA ALA A 41 14.17 -3.53 -13.72
C ALA A 41 13.10 -3.75 -14.81
N ASN A 42 11.81 -3.80 -14.43
CA ASN A 42 10.69 -3.94 -15.36
C ASN A 42 10.18 -2.59 -15.91
N GLY A 43 10.89 -1.49 -15.66
CA GLY A 43 10.53 -0.14 -16.10
C GLY A 43 9.50 0.58 -15.21
N SER A 44 8.96 -0.07 -14.19
CA SER A 44 8.11 0.62 -13.21
C SER A 44 8.94 1.45 -12.23
N VAL A 45 8.30 2.37 -11.52
CA VAL A 45 8.94 3.26 -10.55
C VAL A 45 8.16 3.20 -9.25
N ASP A 46 8.86 3.12 -8.12
CA ASP A 46 8.28 3.16 -6.78
C ASP A 46 8.52 4.54 -6.16
N TYR A 47 7.45 5.17 -5.66
CA TYR A 47 7.49 6.56 -5.19
C TYR A 47 7.31 6.69 -3.68
N GLY A 48 8.11 7.55 -3.07
CA GLY A 48 7.89 8.12 -1.74
C GLY A 48 8.05 7.15 -0.58
N VAL A 49 7.44 7.51 0.55
CA VAL A 49 7.67 6.85 1.85
C VAL A 49 7.14 5.42 1.91
N MET A 50 6.08 5.11 1.16
CA MET A 50 5.46 3.78 1.11
C MET A 50 5.80 3.01 -0.17
N GLN A 51 6.69 3.55 -1.01
CA GLN A 51 7.14 2.95 -2.28
C GLN A 51 5.97 2.52 -3.18
N ILE A 52 5.06 3.48 -3.46
CA ILE A 52 3.90 3.24 -4.32
C ILE A 52 4.36 3.05 -5.76
N ASN A 53 4.06 1.88 -6.33
CA ASN A 53 4.45 1.56 -7.70
C ASN A 53 3.68 2.39 -8.73
N SER A 54 4.37 2.79 -9.80
CA SER A 54 3.83 3.61 -10.89
C SER A 54 2.63 2.97 -11.60
N LEU A 55 2.44 1.67 -11.50
CA LEU A 55 1.26 0.96 -12.03
C LEU A 55 -0.06 1.43 -11.38
N TRP A 56 0.01 2.01 -10.18
CA TRP A 56 -1.16 2.57 -9.51
C TRP A 56 -1.51 3.99 -9.95
N VAL A 57 -0.62 4.67 -10.67
CA VAL A 57 -0.80 6.09 -11.05
C VAL A 57 -2.08 6.33 -11.87
N PRO A 58 -2.42 5.54 -12.90
CA PRO A 58 -3.66 5.75 -13.64
C PRO A 58 -4.91 5.61 -12.76
N ALA A 59 -4.94 4.61 -11.88
CA ALA A 59 -6.05 4.36 -10.97
C ALA A 59 -6.21 5.50 -9.94
N LEU A 60 -5.10 6.00 -9.40
CA LEU A 60 -5.08 7.15 -8.49
C LEU A 60 -5.50 8.44 -9.21
N ALA A 61 -5.05 8.65 -10.44
CA ALA A 61 -5.46 9.78 -11.25
C ALA A 61 -6.97 9.78 -11.50
N HIS A 62 -7.52 8.62 -11.84
CA HIS A 62 -8.98 8.47 -12.01
C HIS A 62 -9.73 8.78 -10.71
N SER A 63 -9.29 8.26 -9.56
CA SER A 63 -9.99 8.44 -8.28
C SER A 63 -9.89 9.85 -7.72
N THR A 64 -8.82 10.58 -8.01
CA THR A 64 -8.60 11.96 -7.53
C THR A 64 -9.12 13.01 -8.50
N GLY A 65 -9.32 12.67 -9.77
CA GLY A 65 -9.56 13.63 -10.85
C GLY A 65 -8.32 14.43 -11.25
N TRP A 66 -7.14 14.03 -10.81
CA TRP A 66 -5.88 14.69 -11.13
C TRP A 66 -5.23 14.10 -12.38
N THR A 67 -4.28 14.84 -12.97
CA THR A 67 -3.44 14.28 -14.02
C THR A 67 -2.47 13.25 -13.44
N GLU A 68 -2.03 12.28 -14.24
CA GLU A 68 -1.02 11.32 -13.80
C GLU A 68 0.29 12.00 -13.36
N THR A 69 0.67 13.11 -14.03
CA THR A 69 1.84 13.90 -13.64
C THR A 69 1.68 14.47 -12.23
N ALA A 70 0.51 15.04 -11.92
CA ALA A 70 0.23 15.55 -10.58
C ALA A 70 0.28 14.42 -9.53
N VAL A 71 -0.32 13.27 -9.84
CA VAL A 71 -0.26 12.09 -8.95
C VAL A 71 1.18 11.67 -8.68
N ARG A 72 2.04 11.58 -9.69
CA ARG A 72 3.47 11.23 -9.50
C ARG A 72 4.19 12.24 -8.59
N ILE A 73 3.93 13.53 -8.77
CA ILE A 73 4.52 14.59 -7.94
C ILE A 73 4.06 14.42 -6.48
N HIS A 74 2.76 14.25 -6.24
CA HIS A 74 2.23 14.06 -4.89
C HIS A 74 2.70 12.75 -4.27
N LEU A 75 2.77 11.65 -5.01
CA LEU A 75 3.34 10.40 -4.50
C LEU A 75 4.80 10.56 -4.06
N MET A 76 5.57 11.42 -4.73
CA MET A 76 6.98 11.61 -4.41
C MET A 76 7.17 12.58 -3.24
N TYR A 77 6.44 13.70 -3.19
CA TYR A 77 6.73 14.82 -2.31
C TYR A 77 5.69 15.09 -1.22
N ASP A 78 4.51 14.47 -1.29
CA ASP A 78 3.47 14.56 -0.25
C ASP A 78 3.37 13.24 0.51
N PRO A 79 3.99 13.12 1.69
CA PRO A 79 3.99 11.89 2.47
C PRO A 79 2.60 11.44 2.89
N CYS A 80 1.70 12.37 3.21
CA CYS A 80 0.34 11.99 3.65
C CYS A 80 -0.50 11.49 2.47
N PHE A 81 -0.35 12.04 1.27
CA PHE A 81 -0.96 11.50 0.07
C PHE A 81 -0.41 10.11 -0.26
N ASN A 82 0.91 9.93 -0.17
CA ASN A 82 1.57 8.64 -0.39
C ASN A 82 1.08 7.57 0.60
N ILE A 83 0.95 7.91 1.88
CA ILE A 83 0.41 7.03 2.93
C ILE A 83 -1.08 6.73 2.68
N ALA A 84 -1.87 7.72 2.23
CA ALA A 84 -3.27 7.51 1.89
C ALA A 84 -3.44 6.53 0.72
N ALA A 85 -2.62 6.67 -0.31
CA ALA A 85 -2.57 5.72 -1.43
C ALA A 85 -2.21 4.29 -0.96
N ALA A 86 -1.21 4.17 -0.08
CA ALA A 86 -0.83 2.88 0.51
C ALA A 86 -1.99 2.23 1.29
N GLY A 87 -2.70 3.01 2.09
CA GLY A 87 -3.86 2.53 2.85
C GLY A 87 -4.98 2.02 1.95
N ALA A 88 -5.28 2.77 0.89
CA ALA A 88 -6.27 2.38 -0.10
C ALA A 88 -5.88 1.10 -0.85
N ILE A 89 -4.62 0.97 -1.25
CA ILE A 89 -4.08 -0.22 -1.92
C ILE A 89 -4.14 -1.44 -1.00
N LEU A 90 -3.68 -1.30 0.26
CA LEU A 90 -3.71 -2.39 1.22
C LEU A 90 -5.16 -2.82 1.52
N ARG A 91 -6.06 -1.87 1.66
CA ARG A 91 -7.49 -2.15 1.84
C ARG A 91 -8.05 -2.99 0.70
N ARG A 92 -7.74 -2.64 -0.53
CA ARG A 92 -8.12 -3.40 -1.70
C ARG A 92 -7.53 -4.83 -1.66
N ASN A 93 -6.24 -4.95 -1.37
CA ASN A 93 -5.59 -6.26 -1.25
C ASN A 93 -6.26 -7.13 -0.17
N LEU A 94 -6.71 -6.53 0.94
CA LEU A 94 -7.49 -7.24 1.97
C LEU A 94 -8.81 -7.77 1.43
N ILE A 95 -9.51 -7.01 0.60
CA ILE A 95 -10.74 -7.47 -0.06
C ILE A 95 -10.43 -8.65 -0.98
N GLU A 96 -9.41 -8.53 -1.83
CA GLU A 96 -8.98 -9.59 -2.76
C GLU A 96 -8.54 -10.88 -2.04
N THR A 97 -7.96 -10.73 -0.87
CA THR A 97 -7.48 -11.87 -0.06
C THR A 97 -8.46 -12.34 0.98
N HIS A 98 -9.73 -11.90 0.91
CA HIS A 98 -10.78 -12.27 1.86
C HIS A 98 -10.42 -12.01 3.33
N GLY A 99 -9.71 -10.91 3.60
CA GLY A 99 -9.29 -10.51 4.95
C GLY A 99 -7.97 -11.13 5.43
N ASP A 100 -7.30 -11.94 4.62
CA ASP A 100 -5.97 -12.46 4.96
C ASP A 100 -4.91 -11.34 4.85
N LEU A 101 -4.61 -10.70 5.98
CA LEU A 101 -3.66 -9.60 6.04
C LEU A 101 -2.25 -10.01 5.58
N ARG A 102 -1.83 -11.21 5.94
CA ARG A 102 -0.50 -11.71 5.55
C ARG A 102 -0.36 -11.78 4.05
N ARG A 103 -1.39 -12.30 3.39
CA ARG A 103 -1.45 -12.39 1.94
C ARG A 103 -1.60 -11.02 1.31
N ALA A 104 -2.41 -10.14 1.89
CA ALA A 104 -2.60 -8.76 1.42
C ALA A 104 -1.29 -7.95 1.45
N LEU A 105 -0.49 -8.08 2.51
CA LEU A 105 0.84 -7.47 2.60
C LEU A 105 1.79 -8.02 1.52
N GLY A 106 1.76 -9.32 1.28
CA GLY A 106 2.54 -9.92 0.20
C GLY A 106 2.12 -9.41 -1.19
N VAL A 107 0.82 -9.25 -1.43
CA VAL A 107 0.29 -8.67 -2.68
C VAL A 107 0.65 -7.18 -2.81
N TYR A 108 0.72 -6.45 -1.70
CA TYR A 108 1.15 -5.05 -1.70
C TYR A 108 2.54 -4.88 -2.33
N HIS A 109 3.48 -5.72 -1.91
CA HIS A 109 4.84 -5.68 -2.46
C HIS A 109 4.89 -6.13 -3.93
N SER A 110 4.17 -7.19 -4.28
CA SER A 110 4.14 -7.69 -5.66
C SER A 110 2.95 -8.62 -5.91
N HIS A 111 2.34 -8.49 -7.08
CA HIS A 111 1.38 -9.47 -7.59
C HIS A 111 2.06 -10.76 -8.11
N LYS A 112 3.40 -10.79 -8.24
CA LYS A 112 4.15 -11.99 -8.61
C LYS A 112 4.27 -12.92 -7.40
N PRO A 113 3.83 -14.20 -7.50
CA PRO A 113 3.84 -15.13 -6.37
C PRO A 113 5.21 -15.30 -5.70
N SER A 114 6.29 -15.32 -6.47
CA SER A 114 7.67 -15.46 -5.96
C SER A 114 8.12 -14.26 -5.12
N LEU A 115 7.86 -13.04 -5.57
CA LEU A 115 8.20 -11.82 -4.84
C LEU A 115 7.27 -11.62 -3.63
N ASN A 116 6.01 -11.97 -3.78
CA ASN A 116 5.05 -12.00 -2.69
C ASN A 116 5.52 -12.95 -1.56
N GLN A 117 5.99 -14.14 -1.92
CA GLN A 117 6.55 -15.09 -0.95
C GLN A 117 7.80 -14.54 -0.26
N ALA A 118 8.72 -13.91 -0.98
CA ALA A 118 9.92 -13.31 -0.42
C ALA A 118 9.59 -12.15 0.53
N TYR A 119 8.59 -11.33 0.21
CA TYR A 119 8.12 -10.26 1.07
C TYR A 119 7.56 -10.83 2.38
N ARG A 120 6.69 -11.84 2.31
CA ARG A 120 6.14 -12.49 3.50
C ARG A 120 7.20 -13.09 4.41
N THR A 121 8.29 -13.58 3.84
CA THR A 121 9.39 -14.18 4.61
C THR A 121 10.18 -13.12 5.37
N ARG A 122 10.27 -11.89 4.85
CA ARG A 122 10.89 -10.75 5.55
C ARG A 122 10.05 -10.25 6.73
N GLU A 123 8.73 -10.36 6.62
CA GLU A 123 7.80 -10.10 7.69
C GLU A 123 7.99 -11.17 8.76
N THR A 124 8.55 -10.81 9.90
CA THR A 124 8.69 -11.77 10.99
C THR A 124 7.33 -12.35 11.36
N SER A 125 7.24 -13.67 11.46
CA SER A 125 6.00 -14.38 11.77
C SER A 125 5.28 -13.85 13.02
N ALA A 126 6.00 -13.26 13.95
CA ALA A 126 5.45 -12.62 15.15
C ALA A 126 4.70 -11.31 14.82
N ALA A 127 5.24 -10.46 13.97
CA ALA A 127 4.60 -9.22 13.59
C ALA A 127 3.29 -9.49 12.82
N VAL A 128 3.32 -10.44 11.90
CA VAL A 128 2.13 -10.81 11.11
C VAL A 128 1.03 -11.39 11.99
N ARG A 129 1.37 -12.23 13.00
CA ARG A 129 0.38 -12.80 13.95
C ARG A 129 -0.37 -11.73 14.72
N MET A 130 0.25 -10.58 15.00
CA MET A 130 -0.41 -9.46 15.69
C MET A 130 -1.53 -8.82 14.85
N PHE A 131 -1.55 -9.07 13.54
CA PHE A 131 -2.51 -8.48 12.62
C PHE A 131 -3.54 -9.49 12.07
N THR A 132 -3.33 -10.80 12.28
CA THR A 132 -4.18 -11.86 11.71
C THR A 132 -5.43 -12.15 12.53
N HIS A 133 -5.58 -11.57 13.72
CA HIS A 133 -6.83 -11.63 14.44
C HIS A 133 -7.67 -10.41 14.07
N PRO A 134 -8.72 -10.56 13.23
CA PRO A 134 -9.65 -9.48 13.00
C PRO A 134 -10.25 -9.08 14.35
N ASP A 135 -10.17 -7.80 14.69
CA ASP A 135 -10.89 -7.26 15.82
C ASP A 135 -12.39 -7.44 15.55
N PRO A 136 -13.10 -8.31 16.30
CA PRO A 136 -14.51 -8.56 16.06
C PRO A 136 -15.40 -7.34 16.34
N THR A 137 -14.83 -6.27 16.92
CA THR A 137 -15.54 -5.02 17.20
C THR A 137 -15.49 -4.04 16.03
N LEU A 138 -14.68 -4.30 15.00
CA LEU A 138 -14.64 -3.45 13.82
C LEU A 138 -15.86 -3.68 12.91
N PRO A 139 -16.51 -2.61 12.45
CA PRO A 139 -17.63 -2.74 11.51
C PRO A 139 -17.21 -3.44 10.22
N PRO A 140 -18.13 -4.16 9.56
CA PRO A 140 -17.84 -4.80 8.29
C PRO A 140 -17.29 -3.75 7.31
N LEU A 141 -16.27 -4.18 6.57
CA LEU A 141 -15.54 -3.34 5.65
C LEU A 141 -16.51 -2.66 4.65
N PRO A 142 -16.58 -1.32 4.56
CA PRO A 142 -17.37 -0.68 3.52
C PRO A 142 -16.90 -1.13 2.15
N SER A 143 -17.81 -1.29 1.22
CA SER A 143 -17.47 -1.55 -0.19
C SER A 143 -16.76 -0.30 -0.74
N ALA A 144 -15.49 -0.17 -0.43
CA ALA A 144 -14.68 0.90 -0.99
C ALA A 144 -14.51 0.62 -2.49
N VAL A 145 -15.14 1.44 -3.30
CA VAL A 145 -14.98 1.42 -4.75
C VAL A 145 -13.60 2.00 -5.08
N LEU A 146 -12.57 1.19 -4.89
CA LEU A 146 -11.31 1.47 -5.53
C LEU A 146 -11.39 0.98 -6.98
N PRO A 147 -10.82 1.72 -7.93
CA PRO A 147 -10.71 1.26 -9.30
C PRO A 147 -9.98 -0.10 -9.34
N PRO A 148 -10.21 -0.92 -10.37
CA PRO A 148 -9.55 -2.22 -10.52
C PRO A 148 -8.03 -2.07 -10.45
N ALA A 149 -7.34 -3.08 -9.91
CA ALA A 149 -5.88 -3.10 -9.92
C ALA A 149 -5.40 -2.96 -11.37
N PRO A 150 -4.30 -2.26 -11.60
CA PRO A 150 -3.71 -2.23 -12.92
C PRO A 150 -3.42 -3.69 -13.34
N GLU A 151 -4.00 -4.09 -14.47
CA GLU A 151 -3.67 -5.38 -15.06
C GLU A 151 -2.18 -5.40 -15.34
N THR A 152 -1.48 -6.36 -14.78
CA THR A 152 -0.10 -6.65 -15.14
C THR A 152 -0.12 -7.13 -16.58
N GLN A 153 0.13 -6.23 -17.54
CA GLN A 153 0.49 -6.68 -18.87
C GLN A 153 1.74 -7.56 -18.72
N ALA A 154 1.58 -8.85 -18.98
CA ALA A 154 2.72 -9.72 -19.16
C ALA A 154 3.59 -9.13 -20.26
N PRO A 155 4.91 -9.05 -20.08
CA PRO A 155 5.78 -8.64 -21.18
C PRO A 155 5.62 -9.62 -22.34
N PRO A 156 5.75 -9.14 -23.59
CA PRO A 156 5.66 -9.96 -24.79
C PRO A 156 6.71 -11.06 -24.79
#